data_59329c102133c553ade7c8a3effa4d5d
#
_entry.id   59329c102133c553ade7c8a3effa4d5d
#
_cell.length_a   1.000
_cell.length_b   1.000
_cell.length_c   1.000
_cell.angle_alpha   90.00
_cell.angle_beta   90.00
_cell.angle_gamma   90.00
#
_symmetry.space_group_name_H-M   'P 1'
#
loop_
_entity.id
_entity.type
_entity.pdbx_description
1 polymer ?
#
loop_
_entity_poly.entity_id
_entity_poly.type
_entity_poly.pdbx_seq_one_letter_code
_entity_poly.pdbx_strand_id
1 'polypeptide(L)'
;MHKEENKYDVVIIGGGITGASLLYVLSNYTDIKRIALIEKYGDYGLVNTNHNNNSQTLHFGDIETNYSLEKASRVKEAADMLVVYLEKYAKEAFIKGGKMVIAVGESEITELKKRFEEFKTLFPNLKLINRKELENIEPKIIEGRSHEEKIIAIYT
;
A
#
# COMPACT_ATOMS: atom_id res chain seq x y z
N MET A 1 33.67 13.31 37.14
CA MET A 1 32.38 13.24 36.46
C MET A 1 32.31 11.90 35.75
N HIS A 2 31.60 10.92 36.32
CA HIS A 2 31.30 9.69 35.61
C HIS A 2 30.35 10.05 34.48
N LYS A 3 30.77 9.88 33.20
CA LYS A 3 29.84 9.85 32.08
C LYS A 3 28.91 8.65 32.34
N GLU A 4 27.64 8.90 32.66
CA GLU A 4 26.63 7.86 32.54
C GLU A 4 26.69 7.29 31.15
N GLU A 5 27.09 6.04 30.99
CA GLU A 5 27.02 5.34 29.72
C GLU A 5 25.53 5.22 29.36
N ASN A 6 25.13 5.93 28.30
CA ASN A 6 23.79 5.78 27.74
C ASN A 6 23.63 4.35 27.18
N LYS A 7 23.09 3.44 28.02
CA LYS A 7 22.81 2.07 27.60
C LYS A 7 21.40 2.00 27.05
N TYR A 8 21.25 1.49 25.86
CA TYR A 8 19.96 1.23 25.22
C TYR A 8 19.76 -0.27 25.07
N ASP A 9 18.50 -0.72 25.23
CA ASP A 9 18.11 -2.12 24.99
C ASP A 9 17.98 -2.38 23.49
N VAL A 10 17.51 -1.35 22.72
CA VAL A 10 17.41 -1.38 21.26
C VAL A 10 17.86 -0.04 20.69
N VAL A 11 18.59 -0.09 19.58
CA VAL A 11 18.94 1.06 18.78
C VAL A 11 18.42 0.85 17.35
N ILE A 12 17.55 1.74 16.90
CA ILE A 12 16.98 1.74 15.56
C ILE A 12 17.78 2.76 14.72
N ILE A 13 18.28 2.35 13.56
CA ILE A 13 19.02 3.22 12.66
C ILE A 13 18.14 3.55 11.45
N GLY A 14 17.84 4.83 11.27
CA GLY A 14 17.01 5.39 10.22
C GLY A 14 15.59 5.74 10.70
N GLY A 15 15.22 7.01 10.54
CA GLY A 15 13.94 7.59 10.94
C GLY A 15 12.91 7.67 9.81
N GLY A 16 13.00 6.79 8.80
CA GLY A 16 11.96 6.61 7.79
C GLY A 16 10.78 5.82 8.34
N ILE A 17 9.78 5.52 7.49
CA ILE A 17 8.54 4.82 7.89
C ILE A 17 8.83 3.49 8.61
N THR A 18 9.82 2.73 8.18
CA THR A 18 10.17 1.44 8.80
C THR A 18 10.70 1.62 10.22
N GLY A 19 11.66 2.53 10.43
CA GLY A 19 12.21 2.78 11.77
C GLY A 19 11.19 3.41 12.71
N ALA A 20 10.39 4.35 12.23
CA ALA A 20 9.31 4.95 13.02
C ALA A 20 8.23 3.93 13.41
N SER A 21 7.82 3.05 12.50
CA SER A 21 6.86 1.98 12.78
C SER A 21 7.43 0.97 13.79
N LEU A 22 8.71 0.59 13.65
CA LEU A 22 9.36 -0.30 14.60
C LEU A 22 9.43 0.33 16.01
N LEU A 23 9.81 1.62 16.09
CA LEU A 23 9.81 2.35 17.35
C LEU A 23 8.42 2.34 18.00
N TYR A 24 7.37 2.63 17.22
CA TYR A 24 6.00 2.61 17.70
C TYR A 24 5.59 1.25 18.24
N VAL A 25 5.87 0.17 17.51
CA VAL A 25 5.54 -1.19 17.93
C VAL A 25 6.29 -1.58 19.20
N LEU A 26 7.60 -1.37 19.24
CA LEU A 26 8.40 -1.71 20.40
C LEU A 26 7.99 -0.91 21.65
N SER A 27 7.68 0.37 21.49
CA SER A 27 7.30 1.23 22.62
C SER A 27 5.92 0.93 23.18
N ASN A 28 4.98 0.45 22.36
CA ASN A 28 3.59 0.26 22.78
C ASN A 28 3.20 -1.19 23.06
N TYR A 29 3.94 -2.17 22.51
CA TYR A 29 3.55 -3.58 22.56
C TYR A 29 4.63 -4.50 23.16
N THR A 30 5.71 -3.93 23.72
CA THR A 30 6.74 -4.68 24.42
C THR A 30 7.08 -4.02 25.77
N ASP A 31 7.80 -4.73 26.60
CA ASP A 31 8.32 -4.24 27.89
C ASP A 31 9.72 -3.61 27.78
N ILE A 32 10.26 -3.45 26.58
CA ILE A 32 11.52 -2.77 26.31
C ILE A 32 11.43 -1.31 26.77
N LYS A 33 12.38 -0.86 27.61
CA LYS A 33 12.30 0.46 28.25
C LYS A 33 13.17 1.53 27.60
N ARG A 34 14.32 1.13 27.06
CA ARG A 34 15.29 2.09 26.53
C ARG A 34 15.53 1.84 25.04
N ILE A 35 14.79 2.57 24.23
CA ILE A 35 14.88 2.50 22.79
C ILE A 35 15.42 3.84 22.27
N ALA A 36 16.46 3.79 21.44
CA ALA A 36 16.95 4.95 20.69
C ALA A 36 16.61 4.78 19.22
N LEU A 37 16.20 5.88 18.58
CA LEU A 37 16.12 5.97 17.13
C LEU A 37 17.11 7.03 16.67
N ILE A 38 18.01 6.64 15.77
CA ILE A 38 19.07 7.51 15.23
C ILE A 38 18.74 7.80 13.78
N GLU A 39 18.65 9.11 13.44
CA GLU A 39 18.47 9.59 12.09
C GLU A 39 19.69 10.42 11.65
N LYS A 40 20.13 10.22 10.41
CA LYS A 40 21.27 10.90 9.82
C LYS A 40 20.99 12.37 9.50
N TYR A 41 19.75 12.66 9.11
CA TYR A 41 19.30 13.98 8.70
C TYR A 41 18.73 14.77 9.86
N GLY A 42 18.46 16.05 9.64
CA GLY A 42 17.96 16.94 10.69
C GLY A 42 16.55 16.69 11.17
N ASP A 43 15.77 15.83 10.47
CA ASP A 43 14.42 15.42 10.84
C ASP A 43 14.10 14.05 10.25
N TYR A 44 12.99 13.44 10.70
CA TYR A 44 12.53 12.14 10.26
C TYR A 44 11.81 12.21 8.90
N GLY A 45 11.88 11.12 8.15
CA GLY A 45 11.12 10.97 6.91
C GLY A 45 11.55 11.87 5.74
N LEU A 46 12.75 12.46 5.78
CA LEU A 46 13.17 13.44 4.77
C LEU A 46 13.63 12.86 3.43
N VAL A 47 13.80 11.54 3.33
CA VAL A 47 14.27 10.89 2.10
C VAL A 47 13.14 10.14 1.42
N ASN A 48 13.18 8.81 1.37
CA ASN A 48 12.19 8.00 0.65
C ASN A 48 10.78 8.09 1.26
N THR A 49 10.67 8.38 2.55
CA THR A 49 9.38 8.55 3.25
C THR A 49 8.78 9.94 3.05
N ASN A 50 9.55 10.89 2.52
CA ASN A 50 9.05 12.23 2.25
C ASN A 50 7.91 12.20 1.23
N HIS A 51 6.85 12.98 1.47
CA HIS A 51 5.67 13.04 0.62
C HIS A 51 5.96 13.42 -0.84
N ASN A 52 7.07 14.09 -1.11
CA ASN A 52 7.50 14.45 -2.46
C ASN A 52 8.30 13.33 -3.17
N ASN A 53 8.68 12.27 -2.45
CA ASN A 53 9.63 11.27 -2.96
C ASN A 53 8.98 9.89 -3.18
N ASN A 54 7.67 9.76 -2.99
CA ASN A 54 6.94 8.52 -3.23
C ASN A 54 5.50 8.80 -3.69
N SER A 55 4.79 7.77 -4.13
CA SER A 55 3.44 7.88 -4.68
C SER A 55 2.35 8.18 -3.64
N GLN A 56 2.66 8.13 -2.37
CA GLN A 56 1.69 8.26 -1.26
C GLN A 56 0.52 7.27 -1.34
N THR A 57 0.71 6.15 -2.02
CA THR A 57 -0.33 5.14 -2.21
C THR A 57 -0.07 3.95 -1.31
N LEU A 58 -1.06 3.58 -0.50
CA LEU A 58 -1.04 2.34 0.25
C LEU A 58 -1.50 1.19 -0.65
N HIS A 59 -0.62 0.23 -0.87
CA HIS A 59 -0.88 -0.95 -1.69
C HIS A 59 -1.36 -2.10 -0.81
N PHE A 60 -2.51 -2.70 -1.18
CA PHE A 60 -3.09 -3.86 -0.46
C PHE A 60 -2.71 -5.21 -1.08
N GLY A 61 -2.09 -5.20 -2.26
CA GLY A 61 -1.79 -6.42 -3.00
C GLY A 61 -2.95 -6.92 -3.87
N ASP A 62 -4.01 -6.16 -3.96
CA ASP A 62 -5.26 -6.48 -4.67
C ASP A 62 -5.17 -6.33 -6.18
N ILE A 63 -4.49 -5.27 -6.64
CA ILE A 63 -4.35 -4.96 -8.07
C ILE A 63 -2.93 -5.13 -8.62
N GLU A 64 -1.94 -5.42 -7.79
CA GLU A 64 -0.55 -5.63 -8.20
C GLU A 64 -0.42 -6.94 -8.99
N THR A 65 -0.31 -6.83 -10.33
CA THR A 65 -0.34 -7.95 -11.27
C THR A 65 0.85 -8.92 -11.14
N ASN A 66 1.92 -8.51 -10.50
CA ASN A 66 3.14 -9.29 -10.29
C ASN A 66 3.22 -10.00 -8.92
N TYR A 67 2.16 -9.93 -8.10
CA TYR A 67 2.14 -10.60 -6.81
C TYR A 67 1.54 -12.00 -6.92
N SER A 68 2.14 -12.98 -6.23
CA SER A 68 1.49 -14.23 -5.92
C SER A 68 0.39 -14.01 -4.87
N LEU A 69 -0.55 -14.94 -4.76
CA LEU A 69 -1.61 -14.88 -3.74
C LEU A 69 -1.03 -14.83 -2.32
N GLU A 70 0.03 -15.60 -2.05
CA GLU A 70 0.73 -15.59 -0.76
C GLU A 70 1.36 -14.23 -0.45
N LYS A 71 2.03 -13.61 -1.43
CA LYS A 71 2.58 -12.27 -1.27
C LYS A 71 1.49 -11.24 -1.06
N ALA A 72 0.40 -11.32 -1.80
CA ALA A 72 -0.74 -10.42 -1.68
C ALA A 72 -1.39 -10.53 -0.29
N SER A 73 -1.53 -11.73 0.27
CA SER A 73 -2.05 -11.94 1.62
C SER A 73 -1.20 -11.24 2.68
N ARG A 74 0.13 -11.41 2.62
CA ARG A 74 1.05 -10.74 3.57
C ARG A 74 1.03 -9.22 3.44
N VAL A 75 0.96 -8.71 2.22
CA VAL A 75 0.88 -7.26 1.96
C VAL A 75 -0.44 -6.71 2.49
N LYS A 76 -1.55 -7.43 2.28
CA LYS A 76 -2.87 -7.07 2.82
C LYS A 76 -2.84 -6.94 4.34
N GLU A 77 -2.31 -7.93 5.06
CA GLU A 77 -2.21 -7.88 6.51
C GLU A 77 -1.45 -6.64 7.00
N ALA A 78 -0.30 -6.34 6.39
CA ALA A 78 0.49 -5.16 6.73
C ALA A 78 -0.26 -3.84 6.41
N ALA A 79 -0.95 -3.79 5.28
CA ALA A 79 -1.74 -2.62 4.88
C ALA A 79 -2.94 -2.41 5.82
N ASP A 80 -3.65 -3.47 6.19
CA ASP A 80 -4.78 -3.41 7.14
C ASP A 80 -4.31 -2.89 8.51
N MET A 81 -3.15 -3.32 9.00
CA MET A 81 -2.56 -2.79 10.25
C MET A 81 -2.29 -1.29 10.16
N LEU A 82 -1.75 -0.82 9.03
CA LEU A 82 -1.50 0.60 8.83
C LEU A 82 -2.81 1.40 8.75
N VAL A 83 -3.84 0.87 8.08
CA VAL A 83 -5.17 1.51 8.03
C VAL A 83 -5.75 1.68 9.44
N VAL A 84 -5.71 0.64 10.26
CA VAL A 84 -6.17 0.71 11.66
C VAL A 84 -5.43 1.81 12.45
N TYR A 85 -4.12 1.91 12.24
CA TYR A 85 -3.32 2.97 12.84
C TYR A 85 -3.76 4.37 12.35
N LEU A 86 -3.90 4.54 11.04
CA LEU A 86 -4.29 5.82 10.43
C LEU A 86 -5.72 6.23 10.86
N GLU A 87 -6.67 5.31 10.86
CA GLU A 87 -8.04 5.58 11.31
C GLU A 87 -8.11 6.04 12.77
N LYS A 88 -7.20 5.55 13.60
CA LYS A 88 -7.13 5.91 15.02
C LYS A 88 -6.42 7.24 15.28
N TYR A 89 -5.35 7.52 14.56
CA TYR A 89 -4.43 8.61 14.93
C TYR A 89 -4.28 9.71 13.88
N ALA A 90 -4.65 9.45 12.62
CA ALA A 90 -4.43 10.36 11.50
C ALA A 90 -5.48 10.18 10.39
N LYS A 91 -6.75 10.17 10.76
CA LYS A 91 -7.86 9.88 9.84
C LYS A 91 -7.91 10.82 8.63
N GLU A 92 -7.53 12.07 8.81
CA GLU A 92 -7.44 13.09 7.75
C GLU A 92 -6.19 12.95 6.87
N ALA A 93 -5.22 12.12 7.26
CA ALA A 93 -3.97 11.95 6.51
C ALA A 93 -4.12 10.97 5.33
N PHE A 94 -5.27 10.30 5.18
CA PHE A 94 -5.48 9.39 4.06
C PHE A 94 -6.90 9.46 3.51
N ILE A 95 -7.01 9.16 2.20
CA ILE A 95 -8.27 9.11 1.47
C ILE A 95 -8.42 7.70 0.89
N LYS A 96 -9.58 7.09 1.11
CA LYS A 96 -9.94 5.84 0.43
C LYS A 96 -10.38 6.18 -0.98
N GLY A 97 -9.58 5.82 -1.96
CA GLY A 97 -9.84 6.02 -3.38
C GLY A 97 -9.91 4.69 -4.13
N GLY A 98 -10.69 4.63 -5.18
CA GLY A 98 -10.72 3.46 -6.07
C GLY A 98 -9.41 3.33 -6.85
N LYS A 99 -9.01 2.08 -7.13
CA LYS A 99 -7.88 1.73 -7.99
C LYS A 99 -8.36 0.77 -9.07
N MET A 100 -7.66 0.76 -10.21
CA MET A 100 -7.99 -0.19 -11.27
C MET A 100 -6.75 -0.68 -12.01
N VAL A 101 -6.87 -1.90 -12.53
CA VAL A 101 -5.96 -2.48 -13.52
C VAL A 101 -6.74 -2.76 -14.77
N ILE A 102 -6.26 -2.22 -15.88
CA ILE A 102 -6.92 -2.29 -17.18
C ILE A 102 -6.26 -3.38 -18.02
N ALA A 103 -7.07 -4.12 -18.76
CA ALA A 103 -6.63 -5.09 -19.76
C ALA A 103 -7.26 -4.75 -21.12
N VAL A 104 -6.44 -4.73 -22.17
CA VAL A 104 -6.82 -4.40 -23.54
C VAL A 104 -6.46 -5.55 -24.47
N GLY A 105 -7.41 -6.02 -25.26
CA GLY A 105 -7.25 -7.15 -26.17
C GLY A 105 -7.35 -8.51 -25.47
N GLU A 106 -7.47 -9.57 -26.23
CA GLU A 106 -7.83 -10.91 -25.73
C GLU A 106 -6.82 -11.50 -24.77
N SER A 107 -5.53 -11.29 -25.01
CA SER A 107 -4.46 -11.88 -24.18
C SER A 107 -4.48 -11.30 -22.78
N GLU A 108 -4.46 -9.97 -22.65
CA GLU A 108 -4.48 -9.32 -21.35
C GLU A 108 -5.80 -9.56 -20.61
N ILE A 109 -6.93 -9.58 -21.34
CA ILE A 109 -8.24 -9.87 -20.76
C ILE A 109 -8.28 -11.28 -20.15
N THR A 110 -7.69 -12.26 -20.84
CA THR A 110 -7.63 -13.64 -20.36
C THR A 110 -6.82 -13.75 -19.07
N GLU A 111 -5.65 -13.13 -19.03
CA GLU A 111 -4.81 -13.10 -17.83
C GLU A 111 -5.47 -12.34 -16.67
N LEU A 112 -6.11 -11.21 -16.94
CA LEU A 112 -6.76 -10.42 -15.91
C LEU A 112 -7.98 -11.15 -15.32
N LYS A 113 -8.76 -11.86 -16.15
CA LYS A 113 -9.86 -12.70 -15.67
C LYS A 113 -9.37 -13.84 -14.77
N LYS A 114 -8.29 -14.52 -15.17
CA LYS A 114 -7.68 -15.56 -14.35
C LYS A 114 -7.24 -15.00 -12.99
N ARG A 115 -6.57 -13.85 -12.99
CA ARG A 115 -6.16 -13.18 -11.76
C ARG A 115 -7.36 -12.82 -10.89
N PHE A 116 -8.43 -12.27 -11.46
CA PHE A 116 -9.64 -11.96 -10.71
C PHE A 116 -10.20 -13.18 -10.00
N GLU A 117 -10.30 -14.32 -10.68
CA GLU A 117 -10.77 -15.57 -10.08
C GLU A 117 -9.90 -16.06 -8.93
N GLU A 118 -8.58 -15.94 -9.06
CA GLU A 118 -7.62 -16.32 -8.00
C GLU A 118 -7.70 -15.40 -6.78
N PHE A 119 -7.94 -14.10 -6.97
CA PHE A 119 -7.80 -13.07 -5.93
C PHE A 119 -9.12 -12.66 -5.26
N LYS A 120 -10.28 -12.86 -5.91
CA LYS A 120 -11.59 -12.41 -5.41
C LYS A 120 -11.98 -12.95 -4.03
N THR A 121 -11.46 -14.10 -3.63
CA THR A 121 -11.71 -14.67 -2.30
C THR A 121 -10.92 -13.94 -1.22
N LEU A 122 -9.67 -13.58 -1.51
CA LEU A 122 -8.84 -12.81 -0.59
C LEU A 122 -9.27 -11.34 -0.52
N PHE A 123 -9.76 -10.81 -1.65
CA PHE A 123 -10.19 -9.42 -1.81
C PHE A 123 -11.65 -9.33 -2.29
N PRO A 124 -12.62 -9.50 -1.40
CA PRO A 124 -14.04 -9.55 -1.78
C PRO A 124 -14.59 -8.25 -2.38
N ASN A 125 -13.88 -7.14 -2.24
CA ASN A 125 -14.24 -5.86 -2.85
C ASN A 125 -13.83 -5.73 -4.32
N LEU A 126 -13.00 -6.65 -4.85
CA LEU A 126 -12.63 -6.66 -6.25
C LEU A 126 -13.85 -6.84 -7.15
N LYS A 127 -13.93 -6.04 -8.18
CA LYS A 127 -14.96 -6.13 -9.23
C LYS A 127 -14.29 -6.26 -10.59
N LEU A 128 -14.78 -7.18 -11.40
CA LEU A 128 -14.44 -7.23 -12.81
C LEU A 128 -15.45 -6.37 -13.56
N ILE A 129 -14.99 -5.27 -14.15
CA ILE A 129 -15.83 -4.29 -14.82
C ILE A 129 -15.62 -4.31 -16.33
N ASN A 130 -16.70 -4.14 -17.08
CA ASN A 130 -16.71 -4.08 -18.53
C ASN A 130 -16.45 -2.65 -19.05
N ARG A 131 -16.34 -2.50 -20.39
CA ARG A 131 -16.10 -1.21 -21.05
C ARG A 131 -17.07 -0.11 -20.62
N LYS A 132 -18.38 -0.41 -20.53
CA LYS A 132 -19.41 0.58 -20.18
C LYS A 132 -19.28 1.05 -18.72
N GLU A 133 -19.00 0.11 -17.83
CA GLU A 133 -18.76 0.43 -16.41
C GLU A 133 -17.48 1.23 -16.24
N LEU A 134 -16.43 0.90 -17.00
CA LEU A 134 -15.16 1.61 -17.02
C LEU A 134 -15.34 3.05 -17.52
N GLU A 135 -16.12 3.25 -18.60
CA GLU A 135 -16.46 4.57 -19.14
C GLU A 135 -17.20 5.44 -18.11
N ASN A 136 -18.10 4.84 -17.31
CA ASN A 136 -18.81 5.57 -16.27
C ASN A 136 -17.91 6.00 -15.09
N ILE A 137 -16.85 5.25 -14.81
CA ILE A 137 -15.92 5.55 -13.71
C ILE A 137 -14.84 6.54 -14.17
N GLU A 138 -14.22 6.28 -15.33
CA GLU A 138 -13.15 7.10 -15.88
C GLU A 138 -13.28 7.20 -17.41
N PRO A 139 -14.07 8.15 -17.91
CA PRO A 139 -14.36 8.29 -19.34
C PRO A 139 -13.12 8.45 -20.22
N LYS A 140 -12.08 9.10 -19.69
CA LYS A 140 -10.84 9.34 -20.44
C LYS A 140 -10.10 8.07 -20.85
N ILE A 141 -10.32 6.96 -20.15
CA ILE A 141 -9.73 5.66 -20.52
C ILE A 141 -10.32 5.16 -21.84
N ILE A 142 -11.57 5.53 -22.16
CA ILE A 142 -12.30 5.07 -23.35
C ILE A 142 -12.18 6.09 -24.49
N GLU A 143 -11.92 7.34 -24.19
CA GLU A 143 -11.82 8.41 -25.16
C GLU A 143 -10.77 8.11 -26.26
N GLY A 144 -11.17 8.25 -27.53
CA GLY A 144 -10.31 7.98 -28.69
C GLY A 144 -10.06 6.51 -29.03
N ARG A 145 -10.61 5.56 -28.27
CA ARG A 145 -10.50 4.12 -28.56
C ARG A 145 -11.57 3.64 -29.53
N SER A 146 -11.20 2.68 -30.39
CA SER A 146 -12.17 2.01 -31.26
C SER A 146 -13.27 1.31 -30.43
N HIS A 147 -14.50 1.36 -30.93
CA HIS A 147 -15.63 0.65 -30.32
C HIS A 147 -15.46 -0.88 -30.32
N GLU A 148 -14.70 -1.42 -31.26
CA GLU A 148 -14.44 -2.86 -31.38
C GLU A 148 -13.32 -3.33 -30.44
N GLU A 149 -12.52 -2.41 -29.88
CA GLU A 149 -11.45 -2.76 -28.97
C GLU A 149 -12.01 -3.31 -27.67
N LYS A 150 -11.66 -4.56 -27.38
CA LYS A 150 -12.07 -5.22 -26.13
C LYS A 150 -11.24 -4.69 -24.97
N ILE A 151 -11.90 -4.22 -23.96
CA ILE A 151 -11.31 -3.66 -22.75
C ILE A 151 -12.13 -4.03 -21.51
N ILE A 152 -11.47 -4.43 -20.46
CA ILE A 152 -12.05 -4.66 -19.12
C ILE A 152 -11.11 -4.10 -18.07
N ALA A 153 -11.57 -4.05 -16.81
CA ALA A 153 -10.68 -3.76 -15.69
C ALA A 153 -11.06 -4.57 -14.45
N ILE A 154 -10.08 -4.79 -13.57
CA ILE A 154 -10.34 -5.07 -12.16
C ILE A 154 -10.37 -3.72 -11.44
N TYR A 155 -11.40 -3.50 -10.65
CA TYR A 155 -11.62 -2.29 -9.86
C TYR A 155 -11.83 -2.64 -8.39
N THR A 156 -11.32 -1.79 -7.48
CA THR A 156 -11.44 -1.96 -6.02
C THR A 156 -11.73 -0.64 -5.33
#